data_20300c20f3cca10c69bee627d5e8d411
#
_entry.id   20300c20f3cca10c69bee627d5e8d411
#
_cell.length_a   1.000
_cell.length_b   1.000
_cell.length_c   1.000
_cell.angle_alpha   90.00
_cell.angle_beta   90.00
_cell.angle_gamma   90.00
#
_symmetry.space_group_name_H-M   'P 1'
#
loop_
_entity.id
_entity.type
_entity.pdbx_description
1 polymer ?
#
loop_
_entity_poly.entity_id
_entity_poly.type
_entity_poly.pdbx_seq_one_letter_code
_entity_poly.pdbx_strand_id
1 'polypeptide(L)'
;MPVSVCGDFITPNTELITASEVSTVLPMKDGESKYEHFLRCCEKLKIPHYRESLEEMLVLDFLIANQDRHMGNFGVIRNVDTLEFMGFAPLFDCGTSLRYDTPTVYIEPDLNVESQPFCSFHDEQIRLVQHPERFDLTGLSGLTEEVMTLFESDAARAYMDEKRQQKLLDVLECRVEMLNEIFLRMDEPEETETFDMTL
;
A
#
# COMPACT_ATOMS: atom_id res chain seq x y z
N MET A 1 -7.66 8.59 26.46
CA MET A 1 -8.00 8.28 25.07
C MET A 1 -6.70 8.30 24.28
N PRO A 2 -6.35 7.24 23.55
CA PRO A 2 -5.11 7.24 22.76
C PRO A 2 -5.21 8.28 21.66
N VAL A 3 -4.09 8.93 21.37
CA VAL A 3 -3.96 9.92 20.30
C VAL A 3 -2.78 9.53 19.43
N SER A 4 -2.93 9.67 18.11
CA SER A 4 -1.82 9.59 17.18
C SER A 4 -1.21 10.98 17.00
N VAL A 5 0.12 11.06 17.01
CA VAL A 5 0.84 12.30 16.78
C VAL A 5 1.80 12.08 15.61
N CYS A 6 1.68 12.90 14.58
CA CYS A 6 2.59 12.92 13.44
C CYS A 6 3.05 14.35 13.16
N GLY A 7 4.19 14.49 12.46
CA GLY A 7 4.61 15.79 11.92
C GLY A 7 3.67 16.27 10.83
N ASP A 8 3.42 17.58 10.80
CA ASP A 8 2.73 18.19 9.66
C ASP A 8 3.68 18.23 8.46
N PHE A 9 3.30 17.58 7.36
CA PHE A 9 4.06 17.57 6.11
C PHE A 9 3.64 18.69 5.15
N ILE A 10 2.61 19.47 5.50
CA ILE A 10 2.20 20.66 4.77
C ILE A 10 2.91 21.88 5.35
N THR A 11 3.42 22.73 4.48
CA THR A 11 4.09 23.97 4.83
C THR A 11 3.29 25.16 4.28
N PRO A 12 3.60 26.43 4.69
CA PRO A 12 2.91 27.61 4.11
C PRO A 12 2.99 27.71 2.59
N ASN A 13 3.98 27.08 1.95
CA ASN A 13 4.20 27.14 0.50
C ASN A 13 3.77 25.85 -0.21
N THR A 14 3.13 24.91 0.48
CA THR A 14 2.69 23.64 -0.10
C THR A 14 1.25 23.32 0.26
N GLU A 15 0.60 22.54 -0.59
CA GLU A 15 -0.74 22.01 -0.36
C GLU A 15 -0.81 20.54 -0.76
N LEU A 16 -1.72 19.81 -0.13
CA LEU A 16 -2.05 18.45 -0.49
C LEU A 16 -3.16 18.47 -1.55
N ILE A 17 -2.91 17.81 -2.67
CA ILE A 17 -3.92 17.48 -3.68
C ILE A 17 -4.19 15.98 -3.56
N THR A 18 -5.39 15.60 -3.19
CA THR A 18 -5.77 14.20 -3.00
C THR A 18 -5.76 13.44 -4.33
N ALA A 19 -5.58 12.11 -4.27
CA ALA A 19 -5.67 11.27 -5.46
C ALA A 19 -7.05 11.37 -6.14
N SER A 20 -8.11 11.61 -5.35
CA SER A 20 -9.44 11.89 -5.88
C SER A 20 -9.45 13.12 -6.78
N GLU A 21 -8.82 14.23 -6.35
CA GLU A 21 -8.70 15.46 -7.15
C GLU A 21 -7.82 15.26 -8.37
N VAL A 22 -6.69 14.56 -8.24
CA VAL A 22 -5.82 14.18 -9.37
C VAL A 22 -6.63 13.43 -10.42
N SER A 23 -7.49 12.51 -10.03
CA SER A 23 -8.31 11.72 -10.94
C SER A 23 -9.37 12.52 -11.71
N THR A 24 -9.64 13.77 -11.33
CA THR A 24 -10.58 14.63 -12.06
C THR A 24 -9.97 15.32 -13.28
N VAL A 25 -8.64 15.27 -13.44
CA VAL A 25 -7.91 16.01 -14.49
C VAL A 25 -8.22 15.52 -15.89
N LEU A 26 -8.47 14.24 -16.05
CA LEU A 26 -8.84 13.63 -17.32
C LEU A 26 -10.14 12.81 -17.16
N PRO A 27 -10.96 12.70 -18.19
CA PRO A 27 -12.07 11.75 -18.17
C PRO A 27 -11.54 10.33 -18.26
N MET A 28 -12.19 9.40 -17.57
CA MET A 28 -11.94 7.97 -17.70
C MET A 28 -12.37 7.48 -19.08
N LYS A 29 -11.59 6.59 -19.69
CA LYS A 29 -11.89 6.00 -21.00
C LYS A 29 -12.75 4.74 -20.83
N ASP A 30 -13.48 4.37 -21.88
CA ASP A 30 -14.23 3.10 -21.90
C ASP A 30 -13.26 1.91 -21.75
N GLY A 31 -13.54 1.05 -20.79
CA GLY A 31 -12.73 -0.14 -20.49
C GLY A 31 -11.43 0.11 -19.73
N GLU A 32 -11.11 1.37 -19.39
CA GLU A 32 -9.92 1.71 -18.60
C GLU A 32 -10.13 1.37 -17.13
N SER A 33 -9.14 0.73 -16.50
CA SER A 33 -9.16 0.50 -15.05
C SER A 33 -8.94 1.82 -14.27
N LYS A 34 -9.36 1.85 -13.01
CA LYS A 34 -9.08 2.99 -12.10
C LYS A 34 -7.58 3.25 -11.97
N TYR A 35 -6.76 2.20 -11.96
CA TYR A 35 -5.31 2.30 -11.86
C TYR A 35 -4.71 2.98 -13.09
N GLU A 36 -5.03 2.49 -14.29
CA GLU A 36 -4.55 3.08 -15.55
C GLU A 36 -4.99 4.53 -15.71
N HIS A 37 -6.24 4.82 -15.36
CA HIS A 37 -6.76 6.18 -15.37
C HIS A 37 -5.95 7.10 -14.44
N PHE A 38 -5.68 6.67 -13.21
CA PHE A 38 -4.90 7.44 -12.25
C PHE A 38 -3.47 7.69 -12.74
N LEU A 39 -2.78 6.64 -13.26
CA LEU A 39 -1.45 6.79 -13.86
C LEU A 39 -1.43 7.84 -14.98
N ARG A 40 -2.42 7.81 -15.85
CA ARG A 40 -2.55 8.75 -16.98
C ARG A 40 -2.80 10.19 -16.49
N CYS A 41 -3.54 10.38 -15.40
CA CYS A 41 -3.72 11.67 -14.76
C CYS A 41 -2.39 12.19 -14.15
N CYS A 42 -1.63 11.34 -13.47
CA CYS A 42 -0.32 11.68 -12.91
C CYS A 42 0.67 12.07 -14.01
N GLU A 43 0.70 11.33 -15.12
CA GLU A 43 1.55 11.64 -16.28
C GLU A 43 1.17 13.01 -16.89
N LYS A 44 -0.14 13.27 -17.06
CA LYS A 44 -0.64 14.55 -17.58
C LYS A 44 -0.24 15.72 -16.71
N LEU A 45 -0.24 15.55 -15.40
CA LEU A 45 0.17 16.56 -14.42
C LEU A 45 1.69 16.64 -14.24
N LYS A 46 2.45 15.70 -14.83
CA LYS A 46 3.92 15.59 -14.68
C LYS A 46 4.34 15.43 -13.22
N ILE A 47 3.59 14.64 -12.46
CA ILE A 47 3.94 14.35 -11.06
C ILE A 47 5.24 13.54 -11.07
N PRO A 48 6.31 13.99 -10.36
CA PRO A 48 7.56 13.25 -10.35
C PRO A 48 7.43 11.94 -9.55
N HIS A 49 8.12 10.89 -10.00
CA HIS A 49 8.22 9.59 -9.30
C HIS A 49 6.89 8.93 -8.91
N TYR A 50 5.80 9.23 -9.63
CA TYR A 50 4.47 8.78 -9.24
C TYR A 50 4.31 7.24 -9.28
N ARG A 51 5.00 6.56 -10.20
CA ARG A 51 4.92 5.10 -10.31
C ARG A 51 5.59 4.43 -9.11
N GLU A 52 6.80 4.88 -8.81
CA GLU A 52 7.60 4.40 -7.70
C GLU A 52 6.85 4.57 -6.37
N SER A 53 6.38 5.77 -6.11
CA SER A 53 5.64 6.08 -4.86
C SER A 53 4.33 5.30 -4.76
N LEU A 54 3.67 5.06 -5.89
CA LEU A 54 2.43 4.28 -5.91
C LEU A 54 2.71 2.80 -5.61
N GLU A 55 3.75 2.22 -6.20
CA GLU A 55 4.17 0.85 -5.92
C GLU A 55 4.58 0.67 -4.46
N GLU A 56 5.33 1.62 -3.88
CA GLU A 56 5.69 1.64 -2.46
C GLU A 56 4.44 1.66 -1.56
N MET A 57 3.43 2.46 -1.90
CA MET A 57 2.15 2.49 -1.19
C MET A 57 1.45 1.12 -1.25
N LEU A 58 1.37 0.51 -2.44
CA LEU A 58 0.72 -0.79 -2.62
C LEU A 58 1.39 -1.89 -1.81
N VAL A 59 2.73 -1.90 -1.79
CA VAL A 59 3.53 -2.85 -0.99
C VAL A 59 3.30 -2.64 0.50
N LEU A 60 3.37 -1.40 0.97
CA LEU A 60 3.12 -1.11 2.39
C LEU A 60 1.71 -1.50 2.81
N ASP A 61 0.69 -1.08 2.04
CA ASP A 61 -0.70 -1.39 2.37
C ASP A 61 -0.96 -2.90 2.36
N PHE A 62 -0.31 -3.63 1.46
CA PHE A 62 -0.32 -5.09 1.47
C PHE A 62 0.26 -5.62 2.78
N LEU A 63 1.47 -5.23 3.19
CA LEU A 63 2.15 -5.71 4.38
C LEU A 63 1.35 -5.47 5.66
N ILE A 64 0.83 -4.25 5.83
CA ILE A 64 0.07 -3.87 7.03
C ILE A 64 -1.42 -4.23 6.95
N ALA A 65 -1.87 -4.87 5.87
CA ALA A 65 -3.28 -5.18 5.63
C ALA A 65 -4.21 -3.96 5.78
N ASN A 66 -3.85 -2.83 5.16
CA ASN A 66 -4.64 -1.62 5.20
C ASN A 66 -5.89 -1.74 4.31
N GLN A 67 -7.08 -1.63 4.90
CA GLN A 67 -8.35 -1.85 4.21
C GLN A 67 -8.99 -0.58 3.66
N ASP A 68 -8.49 0.59 4.01
CA ASP A 68 -9.15 1.86 3.69
C ASP A 68 -8.23 2.88 2.98
N ARG A 69 -7.39 2.41 2.06
CA ARG A 69 -6.62 3.28 1.18
C ARG A 69 -7.50 3.86 0.06
N HIS A 70 -8.59 4.54 0.38
CA HIS A 70 -9.41 5.19 -0.64
C HIS A 70 -8.69 6.41 -1.25
N MET A 71 -9.19 6.93 -2.36
CA MET A 71 -8.57 8.04 -3.13
C MET A 71 -8.44 9.37 -2.34
N GLY A 72 -9.00 9.48 -1.17
CA GLY A 72 -8.83 10.61 -0.24
C GLY A 72 -7.71 10.42 0.78
N ASN A 73 -7.19 9.19 0.95
CA ASN A 73 -6.18 8.82 1.96
C ASN A 73 -4.75 8.76 1.42
N PHE A 74 -4.53 9.28 0.22
CA PHE A 74 -3.22 9.55 -0.35
C PHE A 74 -3.32 10.68 -1.37
N GLY A 75 -2.20 11.22 -1.78
CA GLY A 75 -2.18 12.34 -2.72
C GLY A 75 -0.77 12.84 -2.99
N VAL A 76 -0.69 14.01 -3.56
CA VAL A 76 0.55 14.63 -4.01
C VAL A 76 0.70 16.01 -3.41
N ILE A 77 1.94 16.43 -3.19
CA ILE A 77 2.28 17.77 -2.73
C ILE A 77 2.45 18.69 -3.94
N ARG A 78 1.83 19.85 -3.89
CA ARG A 78 1.98 20.91 -4.87
C ARG A 78 2.49 22.17 -4.21
N ASN A 79 3.42 22.88 -4.85
CA ASN A 79 3.85 24.21 -4.43
C ASN A 79 2.76 25.23 -4.79
N VAL A 80 2.32 26.06 -3.84
CA VAL A 80 1.20 26.99 -4.05
C VAL A 80 1.57 28.21 -4.88
N ASP A 81 2.86 28.57 -4.93
CA ASP A 81 3.35 29.74 -5.68
C ASP A 81 3.64 29.38 -7.15
N THR A 82 4.32 28.24 -7.39
CA THR A 82 4.71 27.78 -8.73
C THR A 82 3.70 26.86 -9.39
N LEU A 83 2.79 26.28 -8.61
CA LEU A 83 1.83 25.25 -9.00
C LEU A 83 2.49 23.94 -9.51
N GLU A 84 3.78 23.76 -9.25
CA GLU A 84 4.51 22.55 -9.60
C GLU A 84 4.27 21.44 -8.60
N PHE A 85 4.08 20.21 -9.09
CA PHE A 85 3.98 19.02 -8.25
C PHE A 85 5.37 18.57 -7.78
N MET A 86 5.48 18.29 -6.49
CA MET A 86 6.75 17.94 -5.84
C MET A 86 6.91 16.40 -5.67
N GLY A 87 5.85 15.65 -5.86
CA GLY A 87 5.78 14.19 -5.67
C GLY A 87 4.63 13.78 -4.79
N PHE A 88 4.60 12.52 -4.41
CA PHE A 88 3.61 12.00 -3.47
C PHE A 88 3.81 12.59 -2.07
N ALA A 89 2.71 12.80 -1.37
CA ALA A 89 2.72 13.09 0.06
C ALA A 89 3.23 11.85 0.83
N PRO A 90 3.84 12.03 2.02
CA PRO A 90 4.02 10.92 2.94
C PRO A 90 2.70 10.18 3.16
N LEU A 91 2.75 8.85 3.30
CA LEU A 91 1.54 8.06 3.51
C LEU A 91 0.90 8.42 4.87
N PHE A 92 -0.39 8.64 4.85
CA PHE A 92 -1.18 9.00 6.03
C PHE A 92 -2.44 8.12 6.10
N ASP A 93 -3.14 8.20 7.23
CA ASP A 93 -4.39 7.47 7.48
C ASP A 93 -4.27 5.95 7.28
N CYS A 94 -3.30 5.34 7.97
CA CYS A 94 -3.12 3.89 8.01
C CYS A 94 -3.83 3.25 9.22
N GLY A 95 -4.79 3.92 9.84
CA GLY A 95 -5.45 3.48 11.09
C GLY A 95 -6.32 2.23 10.94
N THR A 96 -6.70 1.87 9.73
CA THR A 96 -7.50 0.68 9.39
C THR A 96 -6.65 -0.54 9.04
N SER A 97 -5.46 -0.62 9.61
CA SER A 97 -4.48 -1.67 9.35
C SER A 97 -4.49 -2.76 10.42
N LEU A 98 -3.80 -3.87 10.14
CA LEU A 98 -3.53 -4.97 11.08
C LEU A 98 -4.80 -5.47 11.79
N ARG A 99 -5.90 -5.64 11.06
CA ARG A 99 -7.16 -6.17 11.61
C ARG A 99 -7.65 -5.38 12.83
N TYR A 100 -7.56 -4.05 12.79
CA TYR A 100 -7.85 -3.15 13.92
C TYR A 100 -9.23 -3.37 14.56
N ASP A 101 -10.26 -3.68 13.77
CA ASP A 101 -11.65 -3.87 14.17
C ASP A 101 -12.03 -5.35 14.37
N THR A 102 -11.12 -6.28 14.04
CA THR A 102 -11.38 -7.72 14.11
C THR A 102 -11.19 -8.23 15.54
N PRO A 103 -12.20 -8.90 16.16
CA PRO A 103 -12.01 -9.54 17.45
C PRO A 103 -10.88 -10.57 17.40
N THR A 104 -10.06 -10.64 18.46
CA THR A 104 -8.84 -11.45 18.54
C THR A 104 -9.05 -12.92 18.13
N VAL A 105 -10.22 -13.49 18.44
CA VAL A 105 -10.53 -14.89 18.12
C VAL A 105 -10.67 -15.17 16.63
N TYR A 106 -10.94 -14.13 15.83
CA TYR A 106 -11.14 -14.22 14.38
C TYR A 106 -9.96 -13.69 13.58
N ILE A 107 -8.90 -13.23 14.25
CA ILE A 107 -7.66 -12.86 13.55
C ILE A 107 -6.98 -14.14 13.09
N GLU A 108 -6.87 -14.30 11.79
CA GLU A 108 -6.17 -15.39 11.11
C GLU A 108 -5.32 -14.82 9.97
N PRO A 109 -4.21 -15.47 9.62
CA PRO A 109 -3.49 -15.17 8.39
C PRO A 109 -4.41 -15.44 7.20
N ASP A 110 -4.91 -14.38 6.56
CA ASP A 110 -5.86 -14.46 5.47
C ASP A 110 -5.38 -13.61 4.29
N LEU A 111 -5.49 -14.18 3.09
CA LEU A 111 -5.18 -13.55 1.82
C LEU A 111 -6.29 -12.62 1.33
N ASN A 112 -7.55 -12.97 1.63
CA ASN A 112 -8.73 -12.25 1.16
C ASN A 112 -9.03 -11.02 2.03
N VAL A 113 -8.05 -10.14 2.19
CA VAL A 113 -8.25 -8.85 2.86
C VAL A 113 -8.79 -7.86 1.84
N GLU A 114 -9.90 -7.22 2.17
CA GLU A 114 -10.45 -6.13 1.35
C GLU A 114 -9.42 -5.02 1.17
N SER A 115 -9.45 -4.39 0.01
CA SER A 115 -8.48 -3.40 -0.42
C SER A 115 -9.13 -2.29 -1.22
N GLN A 116 -8.46 -1.16 -1.28
CA GLN A 116 -8.76 0.02 -2.06
C GLN A 116 -7.43 0.65 -2.52
N PRO A 117 -7.40 1.54 -3.52
CA PRO A 117 -8.53 2.09 -4.27
C PRO A 117 -8.79 1.40 -5.62
N PHE A 118 -7.86 0.56 -6.09
CA PHE A 118 -7.83 0.08 -7.48
C PHE A 118 -8.47 -1.29 -7.66
N CYS A 119 -8.27 -2.19 -6.69
CA CYS A 119 -8.84 -3.53 -6.66
C CYS A 119 -9.61 -3.76 -5.37
N SER A 120 -10.45 -4.79 -5.35
CA SER A 120 -11.29 -5.12 -4.19
C SER A 120 -10.54 -5.90 -3.12
N PHE A 121 -9.45 -6.58 -3.48
CA PHE A 121 -8.65 -7.42 -2.60
C PHE A 121 -7.16 -7.14 -2.74
N HIS A 122 -6.41 -7.36 -1.66
CA HIS A 122 -4.96 -7.11 -1.61
C HIS A 122 -4.17 -8.00 -2.58
N ASP A 123 -4.57 -9.25 -2.78
CA ASP A 123 -3.91 -10.17 -3.71
C ASP A 123 -4.04 -9.75 -5.18
N GLU A 124 -5.14 -9.07 -5.52
CA GLU A 124 -5.31 -8.45 -6.83
C GLU A 124 -4.51 -7.14 -6.93
N GLN A 125 -4.57 -6.32 -5.88
CA GLN A 125 -3.99 -4.98 -5.89
C GLN A 125 -2.46 -5.02 -5.90
N ILE A 126 -1.82 -5.94 -5.20
CA ILE A 126 -0.35 -6.08 -5.19
C ILE A 126 0.23 -6.44 -6.56
N ARG A 127 -0.55 -7.12 -7.42
CA ARG A 127 -0.16 -7.45 -8.81
C ARG A 127 -0.11 -6.23 -9.74
N LEU A 128 -0.54 -5.05 -9.28
CA LEU A 128 -0.36 -3.78 -9.99
C LEU A 128 1.07 -3.23 -9.87
N VAL A 129 1.89 -3.76 -8.98
CA VAL A 129 3.34 -3.48 -8.91
C VAL A 129 3.99 -4.03 -10.17
N GLN A 130 4.66 -3.18 -10.93
CA GLN A 130 5.29 -3.55 -12.21
C GLN A 130 6.78 -3.82 -12.08
N HIS A 131 7.39 -3.33 -11.00
CA HIS A 131 8.82 -3.39 -10.74
C HIS A 131 9.12 -4.03 -9.38
N PRO A 132 8.77 -5.33 -9.17
CA PRO A 132 9.02 -6.03 -7.91
C PRO A 132 10.51 -6.09 -7.55
N GLU A 133 11.41 -6.12 -8.55
CA GLU A 133 12.86 -6.14 -8.40
C GLU A 133 13.44 -4.91 -7.68
N ARG A 134 12.66 -3.84 -7.56
CA ARG A 134 13.06 -2.63 -6.82
C ARG A 134 12.97 -2.78 -5.30
N PHE A 135 12.24 -3.78 -4.84
CA PHE A 135 12.00 -3.98 -3.41
C PHE A 135 12.99 -5.01 -2.84
N ASP A 136 13.92 -4.54 -2.00
CA ASP A 136 14.78 -5.42 -1.23
C ASP A 136 13.98 -6.00 -0.04
N LEU A 137 13.32 -7.12 -0.28
CA LEU A 137 12.53 -7.80 0.76
C LEU A 137 13.41 -8.47 1.84
N THR A 138 14.73 -8.57 1.62
CA THR A 138 15.65 -9.09 2.67
C THR A 138 15.69 -8.16 3.89
N GLY A 139 15.44 -6.86 3.67
CA GLY A 139 15.29 -5.86 4.74
C GLY A 139 14.08 -6.09 5.65
N LEU A 140 13.11 -6.93 5.23
CA LEU A 140 11.95 -7.32 6.06
C LEU A 140 12.30 -8.46 7.03
N SER A 141 13.48 -9.05 6.92
CA SER A 141 13.98 -10.01 7.90
C SER A 141 14.12 -9.31 9.25
N GLY A 142 13.41 -9.81 10.27
CA GLY A 142 13.37 -9.18 11.60
C GLY A 142 12.25 -8.14 11.80
N LEU A 143 11.41 -7.88 10.81
CA LEU A 143 10.29 -6.94 10.94
C LEU A 143 9.33 -7.33 12.08
N THR A 144 9.07 -8.63 12.26
CA THR A 144 8.22 -9.14 13.34
C THR A 144 8.82 -8.87 14.72
N GLU A 145 10.13 -8.99 14.88
CA GLU A 145 10.84 -8.67 16.13
C GLU A 145 10.79 -7.16 16.43
N GLU A 146 10.92 -6.32 15.42
CA GLU A 146 10.80 -4.87 15.61
C GLU A 146 9.37 -4.49 16.00
N VAL A 147 8.36 -5.04 15.34
CA VAL A 147 6.94 -4.81 15.68
C VAL A 147 6.62 -5.36 17.06
N MET A 148 7.15 -6.51 17.43
CA MET A 148 7.03 -7.06 18.79
C MET A 148 7.55 -6.08 19.84
N THR A 149 8.70 -5.46 19.59
CA THR A 149 9.26 -4.44 20.50
C THR A 149 8.31 -3.24 20.67
N LEU A 150 7.61 -2.83 19.61
CA LEU A 150 6.59 -1.77 19.70
C LEU A 150 5.37 -2.23 20.51
N PHE A 151 4.94 -3.48 20.34
CA PHE A 151 3.81 -4.07 21.08
C PHE A 151 4.11 -4.24 22.56
N GLU A 152 5.36 -4.42 22.95
CA GLU A 152 5.79 -4.48 24.35
C GLU A 152 5.75 -3.14 25.08
N SER A 153 5.56 -2.04 24.37
CA SER A 153 5.43 -0.72 25.00
C SER A 153 4.22 -0.65 25.94
N ASP A 154 4.31 0.15 27.00
CA ASP A 154 3.22 0.37 27.95
C ASP A 154 1.94 0.88 27.24
N ALA A 155 2.11 1.68 26.19
CA ALA A 155 1.02 2.20 25.41
C ALA A 155 0.27 1.08 24.67
N ALA A 156 0.98 0.15 24.03
CA ALA A 156 0.36 -0.97 23.30
C ALA A 156 -0.27 -1.98 24.26
N ARG A 157 0.41 -2.34 25.35
CA ARG A 157 -0.09 -3.27 26.38
C ARG A 157 -1.37 -2.79 27.06
N ALA A 158 -1.62 -1.49 27.08
CA ALA A 158 -2.87 -0.94 27.62
C ALA A 158 -4.11 -1.27 26.75
N TYR A 159 -3.90 -1.64 25.47
CA TYR A 159 -4.98 -1.88 24.49
C TYR A 159 -4.98 -3.26 23.84
N MET A 160 -3.85 -3.98 23.92
CA MET A 160 -3.69 -5.29 23.31
C MET A 160 -3.13 -6.28 24.31
N ASP A 161 -3.82 -7.41 24.50
CA ASP A 161 -3.30 -8.54 25.26
C ASP A 161 -2.26 -9.32 24.44
N GLU A 162 -1.47 -10.18 25.11
CA GLU A 162 -0.41 -10.97 24.48
C GLU A 162 -0.94 -11.88 23.36
N LYS A 163 -2.15 -12.40 23.51
CA LYS A 163 -2.77 -13.24 22.49
C LYS A 163 -3.06 -12.48 21.21
N ARG A 164 -3.55 -11.22 21.32
CA ARG A 164 -3.75 -10.37 20.16
C ARG A 164 -2.44 -10.00 19.50
N GLN A 165 -1.45 -9.62 20.29
CA GLN A 165 -0.12 -9.30 19.79
C GLN A 165 0.46 -10.45 18.97
N GLN A 166 0.43 -11.68 19.49
CA GLN A 166 0.93 -12.86 18.77
C GLN A 166 0.20 -13.08 17.45
N LYS A 167 -1.14 -13.02 17.45
CA LYS A 167 -1.92 -13.20 16.21
C LYS A 167 -1.62 -12.14 15.15
N LEU A 168 -1.35 -10.90 15.55
CA LEU A 168 -0.96 -9.83 14.62
C LEU A 168 0.43 -10.07 14.05
N LEU A 169 1.37 -10.58 14.86
CA LEU A 169 2.69 -10.97 14.38
C LEU A 169 2.61 -12.14 13.39
N ASP A 170 1.80 -13.17 13.68
CA ASP A 170 1.57 -14.29 12.77
C ASP A 170 0.99 -13.82 11.42
N VAL A 171 0.06 -12.86 11.44
CA VAL A 171 -0.48 -12.25 10.22
C VAL A 171 0.61 -11.50 9.45
N LEU A 172 1.41 -10.70 10.13
CA LEU A 172 2.48 -9.92 9.49
C LEU A 172 3.53 -10.84 8.84
N GLU A 173 3.99 -11.86 9.56
CA GLU A 173 4.94 -12.86 9.05
C GLU A 173 4.42 -13.55 7.79
N CYS A 174 3.18 -14.04 7.84
CA CYS A 174 2.52 -14.65 6.69
C CYS A 174 2.44 -13.70 5.50
N ARG A 175 2.15 -12.41 5.71
CA ARG A 175 2.08 -11.44 4.61
C ARG A 175 3.45 -11.13 4.00
N VAL A 176 4.52 -11.14 4.80
CA VAL A 176 5.89 -11.03 4.29
C VAL A 176 6.24 -12.23 3.41
N GLU A 177 5.93 -13.46 3.88
CA GLU A 177 6.15 -14.68 3.09
C GLU A 177 5.37 -14.65 1.78
N MET A 178 4.11 -14.26 1.82
CA MET A 178 3.25 -14.15 0.64
C MET A 178 3.74 -13.11 -0.36
N LEU A 179 4.20 -11.96 0.11
CA LEU A 179 4.78 -10.93 -0.74
C LEU A 179 6.01 -11.46 -1.49
N ASN A 180 6.90 -12.16 -0.77
CA ASN A 180 8.05 -12.82 -1.38
C ASN A 180 7.64 -13.82 -2.48
N GLU A 181 6.64 -14.68 -2.21
CA GLU A 181 6.15 -15.64 -3.19
C GLU A 181 5.52 -14.96 -4.42
N ILE A 182 4.74 -13.90 -4.20
CA ILE A 182 4.11 -13.16 -5.29
C ILE A 182 5.18 -12.53 -6.18
N PHE A 183 6.16 -11.86 -5.59
CA PHE A 183 7.21 -11.17 -6.35
C PHE A 183 8.11 -12.16 -7.10
N LEU A 184 8.48 -13.28 -6.49
CA LEU A 184 9.22 -14.34 -7.17
C LEU A 184 8.49 -14.86 -8.42
N ARG A 185 7.17 -15.04 -8.35
CA ARG A 185 6.36 -15.47 -9.50
C ARG A 185 6.19 -14.39 -10.57
N MET A 186 6.23 -13.11 -10.19
CA MET A 186 6.16 -12.00 -11.13
C MET A 186 7.48 -11.83 -11.92
N ASP A 187 8.60 -12.23 -11.33
CA ASP A 187 9.93 -12.19 -11.96
C ASP A 187 10.18 -13.39 -12.90
N GLU A 188 9.40 -14.47 -12.82
CA GLU A 188 9.52 -15.60 -13.73
C GLU A 188 9.02 -15.19 -15.14
N PRO A 189 9.83 -15.35 -16.20
CA PRO A 189 9.36 -15.07 -17.54
C PRO A 189 8.22 -16.03 -17.90
N GLU A 190 7.12 -15.51 -18.44
CA GLU A 190 6.04 -16.34 -18.97
C GLU A 190 6.66 -17.39 -19.93
N GLU A 191 6.63 -18.67 -19.55
CA GLU A 191 6.95 -19.77 -20.48
C GLU A 191 5.95 -19.68 -21.63
N THR A 192 6.38 -19.11 -22.75
CA THR A 192 5.65 -19.19 -24.01
C THR A 192 5.59 -20.66 -24.40
N GLU A 193 4.48 -21.34 -24.10
CA GLU A 193 4.14 -22.62 -24.71
C GLU A 193 4.13 -22.41 -26.23
N THR A 194 5.24 -22.68 -26.86
CA THR A 194 5.31 -22.84 -28.33
C THR A 194 4.53 -24.11 -28.65
N PHE A 195 3.26 -23.95 -28.96
CA PHE A 195 2.47 -25.00 -29.60
C PHE A 195 3.11 -25.27 -31.00
N ASP A 196 3.95 -26.27 -31.05
CA ASP A 196 4.48 -26.79 -32.31
C ASP A 196 3.34 -27.51 -33.03
N MET A 197 2.69 -26.78 -33.94
CA MET A 197 1.75 -27.35 -34.89
C MET A 197 2.56 -27.93 -36.10
N THR A 198 3.22 -29.05 -35.89
CA THR A 198 3.66 -29.87 -37.00
C THR A 198 2.55 -30.84 -37.41
N LEU A 199 1.94 -30.57 -38.57
CA LEU A 199 1.16 -31.50 -39.39
C LEU A 199 2.07 -32.32 -40.26
#